data_fbae7539717e6fe2498434a4edede318
#
_entry.id   fbae7539717e6fe2498434a4edede318
#
_cell.length_a   1.000
_cell.length_b   1.000
_cell.length_c   1.000
_cell.angle_alpha   90.00
_cell.angle_beta   90.00
_cell.angle_gamma   90.00
#
_symmetry.space_group_name_H-M   'P 1'
#
loop_
_entity.id
_entity.type
_entity.pdbx_description
1 polymer ?
#
loop_
_entity_poly.entity_id
_entity_poly.type
_entity_poly.pdbx_seq_one_letter_code
_entity_poly.pdbx_strand_id
1 'polypeptide(L)'
;MITKAAYESRQLYFLKMNITSTQNPLIKKIVLLSEKSRERKKEGICVVEGGREIRLALEGGYTLETLLYQPQIFAEEHLQRLLSYTAQKANPIAISKEVYQKISYRSFTEGVIALIQTKKHSLDMLAFATDSPLLLVAEAPEKPGNIGALLRTADAANIDAVIIANPKTDLYNPNIIRSSVGCVFTVPIATGSTTEVIDFLKTKGINSYCAALTASKPYYQVSFEKASAIVVGTEDQGLTEEWLTHSTQNIIIPMEGVIDSMNVSVAAAVLIFEAKRQRVKLN
;
A
#
# COMPACT_ATOMS: atom_id res chain seq x y z
N MET A 1 13.91 3.51 36.91
CA MET A 1 13.12 4.67 37.38
C MET A 1 13.68 5.93 36.73
N ILE A 2 12.95 6.56 35.85
CA ILE A 2 13.33 7.86 35.26
C ILE A 2 13.04 8.91 36.34
N THR A 3 14.00 9.72 36.71
CA THR A 3 13.83 10.74 37.73
C THR A 3 12.82 11.81 37.26
N LYS A 4 12.07 12.41 38.22
CA LYS A 4 11.08 13.47 37.93
C LYS A 4 11.70 14.63 37.13
N ALA A 5 12.96 14.97 37.37
CA ALA A 5 13.72 15.98 36.63
C ALA A 5 13.98 15.59 35.17
N ALA A 6 14.20 14.30 34.86
CA ALA A 6 14.35 13.82 33.50
C ALA A 6 12.98 13.77 32.73
N TYR A 7 11.89 13.57 33.47
CA TYR A 7 10.53 13.66 32.92
C TYR A 7 10.17 15.11 32.63
N GLU A 8 10.43 16.04 33.54
CA GLU A 8 10.16 17.48 33.36
C GLU A 8 11.05 18.11 32.28
N SER A 9 12.32 17.70 32.16
CA SER A 9 13.22 18.18 31.11
C SER A 9 12.78 17.65 29.72
N ARG A 10 12.23 16.43 29.64
CA ARG A 10 11.61 15.91 28.39
C ARG A 10 10.34 16.68 28.02
N GLN A 11 9.44 16.97 28.96
CA GLN A 11 8.26 17.80 28.71
C GLN A 11 8.62 19.20 28.20
N LEU A 12 9.62 19.84 28.79
CA LEU A 12 10.13 21.15 28.36
C LEU A 12 10.77 21.12 26.96
N TYR A 13 11.38 19.98 26.55
CA TYR A 13 11.98 19.83 25.23
C TYR A 13 10.92 19.67 24.13
N PHE A 14 9.80 19.00 24.40
CA PHE A 14 8.67 18.84 23.46
C PHE A 14 7.83 20.12 23.28
N LEU A 15 7.86 21.05 24.22
CA LEU A 15 7.17 22.35 24.10
C LEU A 15 7.84 23.35 23.14
N LYS A 16 8.98 22.98 22.53
CA LYS A 16 9.83 23.95 21.79
C LYS A 16 9.50 24.13 20.30
N MET A 17 8.68 23.27 19.69
CA MET A 17 8.27 23.45 18.29
C MET A 17 6.75 23.30 18.15
N ASN A 18 6.03 24.39 18.22
CA ASN A 18 4.59 24.43 18.00
C ASN A 18 4.27 25.26 16.74
N ILE A 19 3.64 24.61 15.75
CA ILE A 19 3.18 25.32 14.55
C ILE A 19 1.69 25.62 14.71
N THR A 20 1.37 26.90 14.80
CA THR A 20 -0.01 27.39 14.93
C THR A 20 -0.53 28.08 13.66
N SER A 21 0.35 28.42 12.72
CA SER A 21 -0.03 29.11 11.48
C SER A 21 -0.19 28.13 10.31
N THR A 22 -1.33 28.16 9.66
CA THR A 22 -1.59 27.44 8.40
C THR A 22 -0.77 27.98 7.21
N GLN A 23 -0.14 29.13 7.37
CA GLN A 23 0.74 29.74 6.38
C GLN A 23 2.22 29.30 6.51
N ASN A 24 2.54 28.51 7.54
CA ASN A 24 3.87 27.97 7.72
C ASN A 24 4.33 27.21 6.46
N PRO A 25 5.58 27.38 6.00
CA PRO A 25 6.11 26.71 4.80
C PRO A 25 5.99 25.18 4.85
N LEU A 26 6.22 24.54 6.00
CA LEU A 26 6.06 23.10 6.18
C LEU A 26 4.61 22.67 5.96
N ILE A 27 3.64 23.43 6.47
CA ILE A 27 2.21 23.14 6.30
C ILE A 27 1.81 23.25 4.82
N LYS A 28 2.29 24.27 4.12
CA LYS A 28 2.07 24.40 2.67
C LYS A 28 2.69 23.24 1.90
N LYS A 29 3.89 22.80 2.27
CA LYS A 29 4.55 21.62 1.69
C LYS A 29 3.70 20.37 1.89
N ILE A 30 3.17 20.12 3.08
CA ILE A 30 2.31 18.97 3.37
C ILE A 30 1.06 18.97 2.51
N VAL A 31 0.35 20.10 2.40
CA VAL A 31 -0.81 20.24 1.53
C VAL A 31 -0.45 19.89 0.08
N LEU A 32 0.64 20.46 -0.42
CA LEU A 32 1.10 20.23 -1.79
C LEU A 32 1.43 18.73 -2.04
N LEU A 33 2.14 18.10 -1.10
CA LEU A 33 2.47 16.66 -1.17
C LEU A 33 1.22 15.78 -1.08
N SER A 34 0.21 16.18 -0.32
CA SER A 34 -1.06 15.44 -0.23
C SER A 34 -1.82 15.47 -1.56
N GLU A 35 -1.82 16.61 -2.25
CA GLU A 35 -2.61 16.81 -3.47
C GLU A 35 -1.88 16.38 -4.75
N LYS A 36 -0.56 16.58 -4.85
CA LYS A 36 0.18 16.52 -6.12
C LYS A 36 1.15 15.34 -6.16
N SER A 37 0.83 14.34 -6.97
CA SER A 37 1.71 13.19 -7.27
C SER A 37 3.08 13.63 -7.81
N ARG A 38 3.11 14.66 -8.67
CA ARG A 38 4.36 15.21 -9.21
C ARG A 38 5.30 15.67 -8.11
N GLU A 39 4.77 16.34 -7.08
CA GLU A 39 5.60 16.85 -5.98
C GLU A 39 6.10 15.70 -5.10
N ARG A 40 5.28 14.67 -4.82
CA ARG A 40 5.73 13.47 -4.12
C ARG A 40 6.88 12.78 -4.84
N LYS A 41 6.75 12.61 -6.16
CA LYS A 41 7.81 12.01 -7.00
C LYS A 41 9.09 12.84 -7.01
N LYS A 42 8.97 14.17 -7.12
CA LYS A 42 10.09 15.11 -7.14
C LYS A 42 10.85 15.13 -5.81
N GLU A 43 10.12 15.20 -4.72
CA GLU A 43 10.69 15.29 -3.37
C GLU A 43 11.10 13.92 -2.81
N GLY A 44 10.58 12.82 -3.37
CA GLY A 44 10.77 11.48 -2.82
C GLY A 44 10.10 11.30 -1.45
N ILE A 45 8.99 12.03 -1.19
CA ILE A 45 8.31 12.09 0.12
C ILE A 45 6.82 11.88 -0.06
N CYS A 46 6.21 11.12 0.84
CA CYS A 46 4.76 11.00 0.95
C CYS A 46 4.26 11.48 2.32
N VAL A 47 2.97 11.80 2.35
CA VAL A 47 2.24 12.17 3.57
C VAL A 47 1.48 10.95 4.07
N VAL A 48 1.70 10.59 5.32
CA VAL A 48 1.03 9.46 5.99
C VAL A 48 0.27 9.99 7.19
N GLU A 49 -1.04 9.79 7.21
CA GLU A 49 -1.92 10.14 8.32
C GLU A 49 -2.33 8.87 9.06
N GLY A 50 -2.25 8.91 10.39
CA GLY A 50 -2.69 7.83 11.26
C GLY A 50 -1.55 7.06 11.93
N GLY A 51 -1.72 6.80 13.24
CA GLY A 51 -0.70 6.11 14.04
C GLY A 51 -0.40 4.70 13.54
N ARG A 52 -1.40 3.97 13.03
CA ARG A 52 -1.23 2.63 12.48
C ARG A 52 -0.46 2.66 11.17
N GLU A 53 -0.86 3.50 10.23
CA GLU A 53 -0.24 3.64 8.92
C GLU A 53 1.24 4.07 9.05
N ILE A 54 1.53 5.00 9.95
CA ILE A 54 2.90 5.44 10.25
C ILE A 54 3.71 4.29 10.87
N ARG A 55 3.16 3.56 11.83
CA ARG A 55 3.81 2.39 12.42
C ARG A 55 4.17 1.36 11.37
N LEU A 56 3.23 0.99 10.49
CA LEU A 56 3.46 0.02 9.41
C LEU A 56 4.54 0.51 8.44
N ALA A 57 4.60 1.81 8.15
CA ALA A 57 5.67 2.36 7.33
C ALA A 57 7.04 2.20 8.02
N LEU A 58 7.13 2.48 9.31
CA LEU A 58 8.38 2.31 10.08
C LEU A 58 8.80 0.83 10.17
N GLU A 59 7.87 -0.08 10.46
CA GLU A 59 8.08 -1.53 10.45
C GLU A 59 8.49 -2.04 9.06
N GLY A 60 7.94 -1.48 8.00
CA GLY A 60 8.33 -1.73 6.61
C GLY A 60 9.69 -1.13 6.22
N GLY A 61 10.45 -0.55 7.17
CA GLY A 61 11.78 0.00 6.95
C GLY A 61 11.77 1.29 6.12
N TYR A 62 10.71 2.08 6.20
CA TYR A 62 10.67 3.43 5.61
C TYR A 62 11.27 4.46 6.57
N THR A 63 11.88 5.50 6.00
CA THR A 63 12.55 6.55 6.76
C THR A 63 11.59 7.68 7.12
N LEU A 64 11.48 7.97 8.42
CA LEU A 64 10.71 9.11 8.92
C LEU A 64 11.51 10.41 8.72
N GLU A 65 10.93 11.39 8.01
CA GLU A 65 11.54 12.71 7.84
C GLU A 65 11.01 13.73 8.86
N THR A 66 9.69 13.75 9.04
CA THR A 66 9.03 14.69 9.96
C THR A 66 7.81 14.03 10.58
N LEU A 67 7.56 14.27 11.85
CA LEU A 67 6.36 13.84 12.55
C LEU A 67 5.65 15.04 13.17
N LEU A 68 4.38 15.23 12.83
CA LEU A 68 3.53 16.26 13.39
C LEU A 68 2.39 15.62 14.18
N TYR A 69 2.03 16.19 15.31
CA TYR A 69 0.94 15.67 16.11
C TYR A 69 0.12 16.79 16.77
N GLN A 70 -1.15 16.54 16.97
CA GLN A 70 -2.07 17.41 17.68
C GLN A 70 -2.27 16.86 19.11
N PRO A 71 -1.72 17.53 20.14
CA PRO A 71 -1.61 16.95 21.50
C PRO A 71 -2.95 16.62 22.19
N GLN A 72 -4.04 17.27 21.79
CA GLN A 72 -5.38 17.01 22.36
C GLN A 72 -6.07 15.79 21.73
N ILE A 73 -5.58 15.32 20.55
CA ILE A 73 -6.14 14.17 19.84
C ILE A 73 -5.19 12.97 19.97
N PHE A 74 -3.89 13.18 19.83
CA PHE A 74 -2.86 12.14 19.88
C PHE A 74 -2.04 12.28 21.17
N ALA A 75 -2.35 11.45 22.14
CA ALA A 75 -1.74 11.51 23.45
C ALA A 75 -0.24 11.21 23.43
N GLU A 76 0.50 11.79 24.37
CA GLU A 76 1.95 11.64 24.51
C GLU A 76 2.38 10.15 24.60
N GLU A 77 1.62 9.32 25.28
CA GLU A 77 1.89 7.88 25.39
C GLU A 77 1.91 7.19 24.01
N HIS A 78 0.92 7.52 23.17
CA HIS A 78 0.85 7.00 21.79
C HIS A 78 2.01 7.52 20.94
N LEU A 79 2.40 8.78 21.14
CA LEU A 79 3.54 9.37 20.47
C LEU A 79 4.85 8.66 20.82
N GLN A 80 5.11 8.42 22.10
CA GLN A 80 6.31 7.71 22.56
C GLN A 80 6.35 6.26 22.03
N ARG A 81 5.20 5.58 22.03
CA ARG A 81 5.07 4.26 21.45
C ARG A 81 5.36 4.28 19.95
N LEU A 82 4.84 5.27 19.21
CA LEU A 82 5.11 5.41 17.78
C LEU A 82 6.60 5.66 17.51
N LEU A 83 7.25 6.50 18.29
CA LEU A 83 8.68 6.79 18.18
C LEU A 83 9.57 5.58 18.50
N SER A 84 9.10 4.60 19.27
CA SER A 84 9.86 3.38 19.55
C SER A 84 10.06 2.46 18.34
N TYR A 85 9.30 2.65 17.27
CA TYR A 85 9.46 1.90 16.00
C TYR A 85 10.53 2.48 15.07
N THR A 86 11.12 3.63 15.39
CA THR A 86 12.21 4.20 14.59
C THR A 86 13.51 4.26 15.42
N ALA A 87 14.62 3.85 14.80
CA ALA A 87 15.95 4.01 15.39
C ALA A 87 16.45 5.47 15.27
N GLN A 88 15.82 6.28 14.45
CA GLN A 88 16.19 7.67 14.25
C GLN A 88 15.68 8.55 15.39
N LYS A 89 16.52 9.49 15.81
CA LYS A 89 16.11 10.52 16.77
C LYS A 89 15.16 11.50 16.07
N ALA A 90 13.87 11.23 16.17
CA ALA A 90 12.85 12.12 15.64
C ALA A 90 12.47 13.18 16.68
N ASN A 91 12.33 14.43 16.23
CA ASN A 91 11.81 15.52 17.03
C ASN A 91 10.39 15.84 16.57
N PRO A 92 9.34 15.29 17.21
CA PRO A 92 7.98 15.53 16.80
C PRO A 92 7.58 17.00 17.01
N ILE A 93 6.77 17.51 16.09
CA ILE A 93 6.30 18.90 16.05
C ILE A 93 4.86 18.92 16.52
N ALA A 94 4.58 19.61 17.63
CA ALA A 94 3.21 19.86 18.05
C ALA A 94 2.56 20.88 17.09
N ILE A 95 1.30 20.65 16.73
CA ILE A 95 0.53 21.54 15.86
C ILE A 95 -0.81 21.93 16.48
N SER A 96 -1.32 23.11 16.12
CA SER A 96 -2.65 23.53 16.57
C SER A 96 -3.77 22.73 15.88
N LYS A 97 -4.97 22.80 16.46
CA LYS A 97 -6.17 22.15 15.89
C LYS A 97 -6.46 22.66 14.47
N GLU A 98 -6.32 23.96 14.23
CA GLU A 98 -6.58 24.60 12.93
C GLU A 98 -5.57 24.12 11.89
N VAL A 99 -4.29 23.97 12.28
CA VAL A 99 -3.25 23.44 11.41
C VAL A 99 -3.55 21.96 11.09
N TYR A 100 -3.88 21.16 12.09
CA TYR A 100 -4.23 19.76 11.88
C TYR A 100 -5.42 19.61 10.92
N GLN A 101 -6.50 20.37 11.13
CA GLN A 101 -7.66 20.37 10.25
C GLN A 101 -7.32 20.74 8.79
N LYS A 102 -6.34 21.61 8.59
CA LYS A 102 -5.88 22.03 7.25
C LYS A 102 -5.17 20.92 6.50
N ILE A 103 -4.39 20.08 7.19
CA ILE A 103 -3.51 19.07 6.56
C ILE A 103 -4.03 17.64 6.67
N SER A 104 -5.04 17.39 7.53
CA SER A 104 -5.63 16.07 7.65
C SER A 104 -6.48 15.72 6.43
N TYR A 105 -6.35 14.50 5.98
CA TYR A 105 -7.18 13.92 4.92
C TYR A 105 -8.53 13.44 5.48
N ARG A 106 -8.51 12.95 6.73
CA ARG A 106 -9.70 12.57 7.50
C ARG A 106 -10.03 13.68 8.48
N SER A 107 -11.20 14.31 8.33
CA SER A 107 -11.70 15.19 9.38
C SER A 107 -11.89 14.37 10.67
N PHE A 108 -11.02 14.57 11.67
CA PHE A 108 -11.22 14.31 13.11
C PHE A 108 -10.57 13.11 13.81
N THR A 109 -9.78 12.19 13.25
CA THR A 109 -9.62 10.93 14.00
C THR A 109 -8.23 10.63 14.53
N GLU A 110 -7.15 10.94 13.81
CA GLU A 110 -5.87 10.31 14.15
C GLU A 110 -4.90 11.22 14.93
N GLY A 111 -4.97 12.52 14.71
CA GLY A 111 -4.14 13.50 15.42
C GLY A 111 -2.65 13.44 15.12
N VAL A 112 -2.20 12.62 14.18
CA VAL A 112 -0.79 12.44 13.83
C VAL A 112 -0.60 12.31 12.33
N ILE A 113 0.42 13.00 11.81
CA ILE A 113 0.80 13.01 10.39
C ILE A 113 2.32 12.91 10.28
N ALA A 114 2.81 12.09 9.36
CA ALA A 114 4.23 11.96 9.07
C ALA A 114 4.56 12.30 7.62
N LEU A 115 5.74 12.87 7.41
CA LEU A 115 6.44 12.88 6.14
C LEU A 115 7.40 11.70 6.12
N ILE A 116 7.27 10.83 5.14
CA ILE A 116 8.02 9.59 5.01
C ILE A 116 8.67 9.53 3.64
N GLN A 117 9.94 9.12 3.59
CA GLN A 117 10.65 8.95 2.33
C GLN A 117 10.09 7.77 1.54
N THR A 118 9.84 7.97 0.25
CA THR A 118 9.31 6.92 -0.63
C THR A 118 10.42 5.95 -1.04
N LYS A 119 10.03 4.72 -1.39
CA LYS A 119 10.94 3.70 -1.94
C LYS A 119 10.71 3.51 -3.43
N LYS A 120 11.71 2.97 -4.11
CA LYS A 120 11.55 2.45 -5.48
C LYS A 120 10.87 1.07 -5.42
N HIS A 121 10.10 0.76 -6.46
CA HIS A 121 9.33 -0.47 -6.58
C HIS A 121 9.60 -1.12 -7.94
N SER A 122 10.85 -1.47 -8.21
CA SER A 122 11.23 -2.14 -9.46
C SER A 122 11.12 -3.67 -9.33
N LEU A 123 10.91 -4.35 -10.45
CA LEU A 123 10.73 -5.81 -10.50
C LEU A 123 11.96 -6.58 -10.00
N ASP A 124 13.16 -6.07 -10.23
CA ASP A 124 14.43 -6.65 -9.79
C ASP A 124 14.62 -6.65 -8.27
N MET A 125 13.86 -5.83 -7.55
CA MET A 125 13.86 -5.82 -6.07
C MET A 125 13.02 -6.94 -5.45
N LEU A 126 12.20 -7.65 -6.23
CA LEU A 126 11.39 -8.75 -5.72
C LEU A 126 12.25 -9.99 -5.49
N ALA A 127 12.29 -10.44 -4.24
CA ALA A 127 12.90 -11.69 -3.83
C ALA A 127 11.82 -12.59 -3.17
N PHE A 128 11.80 -13.87 -3.52
CA PHE A 128 10.85 -14.82 -2.99
C PHE A 128 11.55 -15.82 -2.09
N ALA A 129 10.97 -16.08 -0.91
CA ALA A 129 11.49 -17.05 0.04
C ALA A 129 11.07 -18.50 -0.29
N THR A 130 10.27 -18.69 -1.34
CA THR A 130 9.72 -19.99 -1.76
C THR A 130 9.93 -20.21 -3.25
N ASP A 131 10.04 -21.48 -3.67
CA ASP A 131 10.09 -21.88 -5.07
C ASP A 131 8.72 -21.82 -5.76
N SER A 132 7.66 -21.63 -5.00
CA SER A 132 6.28 -21.58 -5.49
C SER A 132 5.57 -20.30 -5.05
N PRO A 133 6.08 -19.10 -5.40
CA PRO A 133 5.45 -17.84 -4.99
C PRO A 133 4.03 -17.68 -5.55
N LEU A 134 3.17 -16.99 -4.79
CA LEU A 134 1.85 -16.54 -5.22
C LEU A 134 1.85 -15.02 -5.35
N LEU A 135 1.63 -14.53 -6.56
CA LEU A 135 1.63 -13.11 -6.86
C LEU A 135 0.23 -12.63 -7.27
N LEU A 136 -0.04 -11.37 -7.02
CA LEU A 136 -1.14 -10.63 -7.63
C LEU A 136 -0.57 -9.61 -8.61
N VAL A 137 -1.05 -9.63 -9.84
CA VAL A 137 -0.74 -8.61 -10.85
C VAL A 137 -2.01 -7.83 -11.14
N ALA A 138 -1.96 -6.51 -11.04
CA ALA A 138 -3.05 -5.63 -11.44
C ALA A 138 -2.60 -4.77 -12.63
N GLU A 139 -3.25 -4.94 -13.78
CA GLU A 139 -2.96 -4.14 -14.95
C GLU A 139 -3.71 -2.81 -14.90
N ALA A 140 -2.95 -1.72 -15.05
CA ALA A 140 -3.41 -0.35 -15.20
C ALA A 140 -4.54 0.07 -14.23
N PRO A 141 -4.51 -0.31 -12.93
CA PRO A 141 -5.58 0.02 -12.01
C PRO A 141 -5.69 1.54 -11.84
N GLU A 142 -6.89 2.09 -12.04
CA GLU A 142 -7.09 3.54 -12.05
C GLU A 142 -7.53 4.09 -10.70
N LYS A 143 -8.44 3.36 -10.01
CA LYS A 143 -9.04 3.84 -8.76
C LYS A 143 -8.14 3.55 -7.57
N PRO A 144 -7.66 4.59 -6.86
CA PRO A 144 -6.80 4.40 -5.68
C PRO A 144 -7.42 3.49 -4.61
N GLY A 145 -8.75 3.54 -4.45
CA GLY A 145 -9.47 2.68 -3.50
C GLY A 145 -9.34 1.20 -3.80
N ASN A 146 -9.38 0.80 -5.09
CA ASN A 146 -9.21 -0.58 -5.50
C ASN A 146 -7.76 -1.06 -5.32
N ILE A 147 -6.77 -0.22 -5.64
CA ILE A 147 -5.37 -0.53 -5.38
C ILE A 147 -5.16 -0.81 -3.89
N GLY A 148 -5.69 0.05 -3.02
CA GLY A 148 -5.59 -0.16 -1.58
C GLY A 148 -6.30 -1.44 -1.12
N ALA A 149 -7.46 -1.76 -1.68
CA ALA A 149 -8.18 -2.99 -1.36
C ALA A 149 -7.42 -4.24 -1.83
N LEU A 150 -6.79 -4.20 -3.02
CA LEU A 150 -5.91 -5.27 -3.52
C LEU A 150 -4.73 -5.51 -2.58
N LEU A 151 -4.05 -4.44 -2.15
CA LEU A 151 -2.93 -4.53 -1.19
C LEU A 151 -3.37 -5.10 0.16
N ARG A 152 -4.55 -4.70 0.64
CA ARG A 152 -5.11 -5.24 1.88
C ARG A 152 -5.48 -6.71 1.77
N THR A 153 -6.00 -7.15 0.62
CA THR A 153 -6.26 -8.57 0.34
C THR A 153 -4.96 -9.36 0.26
N ALA A 154 -3.95 -8.80 -0.38
CA ALA A 154 -2.61 -9.39 -0.48
C ALA A 154 -1.99 -9.64 0.89
N ASP A 155 -2.04 -8.65 1.77
CA ASP A 155 -1.59 -8.74 3.16
C ASP A 155 -2.38 -9.81 3.93
N ALA A 156 -3.72 -9.75 3.87
CA ALA A 156 -4.59 -10.71 4.57
C ALA A 156 -4.36 -12.16 4.15
N ALA A 157 -4.05 -12.39 2.86
CA ALA A 157 -3.73 -13.71 2.32
C ALA A 157 -2.26 -14.08 2.45
N ASN A 158 -1.41 -13.19 2.94
CA ASN A 158 0.05 -13.35 3.00
C ASN A 158 0.59 -13.91 1.67
N ILE A 159 0.37 -13.17 0.57
CA ILE A 159 0.96 -13.50 -0.73
C ILE A 159 2.35 -12.87 -0.87
N ASP A 160 3.14 -13.42 -1.78
CA ASP A 160 4.57 -13.09 -1.86
C ASP A 160 4.84 -11.69 -2.45
N ALA A 161 4.00 -11.20 -3.37
CA ALA A 161 4.10 -9.83 -3.89
C ALA A 161 2.85 -9.37 -4.65
N VAL A 162 2.71 -8.04 -4.76
CA VAL A 162 1.78 -7.37 -5.67
C VAL A 162 2.57 -6.63 -6.75
N ILE A 163 2.21 -6.82 -8.01
CA ILE A 163 2.80 -6.10 -9.14
C ILE A 163 1.72 -5.21 -9.78
N ILE A 164 2.01 -3.94 -9.93
CA ILE A 164 1.16 -3.00 -10.66
C ILE A 164 1.77 -2.79 -12.06
N ALA A 165 1.18 -3.41 -13.06
CA ALA A 165 1.57 -3.21 -14.45
C ALA A 165 0.95 -1.91 -14.98
N ASN A 166 1.71 -1.10 -15.71
CA ASN A 166 1.28 0.18 -16.29
C ASN A 166 0.57 1.10 -15.26
N PRO A 167 1.20 1.46 -14.12
CA PRO A 167 0.56 2.21 -13.06
C PRO A 167 0.01 3.56 -13.56
N LYS A 168 -1.29 3.80 -13.40
CA LYS A 168 -1.96 5.07 -13.75
C LYS A 168 -1.92 6.08 -12.61
N THR A 169 -1.70 5.64 -11.40
CA THR A 169 -1.61 6.50 -10.23
C THR A 169 -0.35 6.18 -9.42
N ASP A 170 0.03 7.10 -8.57
CA ASP A 170 1.15 6.99 -7.66
C ASP A 170 0.77 6.13 -6.44
N LEU A 171 1.57 5.13 -6.14
CA LEU A 171 1.37 4.22 -5.00
C LEU A 171 1.27 4.93 -3.65
N TYR A 172 1.92 6.09 -3.52
CA TYR A 172 1.88 6.91 -2.31
C TYR A 172 0.77 7.97 -2.31
N ASN A 173 -0.25 7.78 -3.16
CA ASN A 173 -1.48 8.56 -3.07
C ASN A 173 -2.12 8.37 -1.67
N PRO A 174 -2.50 9.45 -0.97
CA PRO A 174 -3.09 9.35 0.37
C PRO A 174 -4.29 8.41 0.46
N ASN A 175 -5.08 8.31 -0.62
CA ASN A 175 -6.20 7.39 -0.66
C ASN A 175 -5.77 5.92 -0.76
N ILE A 176 -4.65 5.59 -1.43
CA ILE A 176 -4.08 4.23 -1.43
C ILE A 176 -3.57 3.88 -0.04
N ILE A 177 -2.79 4.77 0.59
CA ILE A 177 -2.28 4.56 1.95
C ILE A 177 -3.43 4.28 2.91
N ARG A 178 -4.49 5.09 2.83
CA ARG A 178 -5.67 4.96 3.67
C ARG A 178 -6.46 3.67 3.39
N SER A 179 -6.79 3.40 2.12
CA SER A 179 -7.63 2.25 1.74
C SER A 179 -6.93 0.92 1.91
N SER A 180 -5.59 0.89 1.78
CA SER A 180 -4.77 -0.27 2.14
C SER A 180 -4.58 -0.42 3.65
N VAL A 181 -5.01 0.54 4.47
CA VAL A 181 -4.81 0.52 5.92
C VAL A 181 -3.32 0.48 6.30
N GLY A 182 -2.45 1.02 5.42
CA GLY A 182 -1.00 1.01 5.56
C GLY A 182 -0.29 -0.22 4.96
N CYS A 183 -1.02 -1.21 4.42
CA CYS A 183 -0.39 -2.40 3.81
C CYS A 183 0.51 -2.05 2.60
N VAL A 184 0.35 -0.86 2.00
CA VAL A 184 1.26 -0.36 0.96
C VAL A 184 2.72 -0.27 1.43
N PHE A 185 2.97 -0.22 2.73
CA PHE A 185 4.30 -0.13 3.32
C PHE A 185 4.91 -1.48 3.70
N THR A 186 4.10 -2.53 3.82
CA THR A 186 4.52 -3.85 4.32
C THR A 186 4.47 -4.95 3.28
N VAL A 187 3.53 -4.89 2.35
CA VAL A 187 3.45 -5.83 1.22
C VAL A 187 4.59 -5.58 0.24
N PRO A 188 5.32 -6.61 -0.24
CA PRO A 188 6.27 -6.45 -1.32
C PRO A 188 5.55 -6.00 -2.60
N ILE A 189 5.94 -4.84 -3.14
CA ILE A 189 5.30 -4.25 -4.32
C ILE A 189 6.35 -3.98 -5.38
N ALA A 190 6.01 -4.27 -6.65
CA ALA A 190 6.76 -3.80 -7.79
C ALA A 190 5.87 -3.13 -8.84
N THR A 191 6.48 -2.35 -9.71
CA THR A 191 5.82 -1.70 -10.84
C THR A 191 6.64 -1.91 -12.11
N GLY A 192 5.98 -1.99 -13.25
CA GLY A 192 6.61 -2.10 -14.56
C GLY A 192 5.58 -1.88 -15.68
N SER A 193 6.01 -1.89 -16.92
CA SER A 193 5.11 -2.02 -18.07
C SER A 193 4.54 -3.44 -18.17
N THR A 194 3.46 -3.63 -18.92
CA THR A 194 2.90 -4.96 -19.19
C THR A 194 3.96 -5.91 -19.72
N THR A 195 4.72 -5.51 -20.73
CA THR A 195 5.78 -6.32 -21.33
C THR A 195 6.87 -6.70 -20.32
N GLU A 196 7.37 -5.74 -19.52
CA GLU A 196 8.38 -6.01 -18.49
C GLU A 196 7.87 -7.02 -17.43
N VAL A 197 6.60 -6.92 -17.04
CA VAL A 197 6.01 -7.85 -16.06
C VAL A 197 5.83 -9.24 -16.65
N ILE A 198 5.36 -9.37 -17.90
CA ILE A 198 5.23 -10.64 -18.60
C ILE A 198 6.61 -11.33 -18.73
N ASP A 199 7.64 -10.60 -19.14
CA ASP A 199 8.99 -11.11 -19.28
C ASP A 199 9.59 -11.52 -17.91
N PHE A 200 9.32 -10.75 -16.87
CA PHE A 200 9.70 -11.09 -15.50
C PHE A 200 9.06 -12.42 -15.06
N LEU A 201 7.75 -12.59 -15.25
CA LEU A 201 7.05 -13.83 -14.88
C LEU A 201 7.59 -15.03 -15.66
N LYS A 202 7.82 -14.90 -16.97
CA LYS A 202 8.42 -15.94 -17.81
C LYS A 202 9.83 -16.31 -17.32
N THR A 203 10.68 -15.32 -17.09
CA THR A 203 12.06 -15.53 -16.63
C THR A 203 12.14 -16.22 -15.28
N LYS A 204 11.19 -15.92 -14.39
CA LYS A 204 11.06 -16.55 -13.06
C LYS A 204 10.32 -17.89 -13.07
N GLY A 205 9.82 -18.35 -14.21
CA GLY A 205 9.04 -19.60 -14.30
C GLY A 205 7.70 -19.53 -13.57
N ILE A 206 7.10 -18.34 -13.44
CA ILE A 206 5.84 -18.12 -12.75
C ILE A 206 4.69 -18.19 -13.75
N ASN A 207 3.75 -19.13 -13.53
CA ASN A 207 2.56 -19.26 -14.37
C ASN A 207 1.61 -18.09 -14.18
N SER A 208 1.14 -17.48 -15.28
CA SER A 208 0.16 -16.39 -15.25
C SER A 208 -1.25 -16.90 -15.50
N TYR A 209 -2.16 -16.55 -14.59
CA TYR A 209 -3.60 -16.87 -14.69
C TYR A 209 -4.38 -15.57 -14.81
N CYS A 210 -4.84 -15.28 -16.02
CA CYS A 210 -5.48 -14.04 -16.37
C CYS A 210 -7.00 -14.12 -16.16
N ALA A 211 -7.54 -13.30 -15.26
CA ALA A 211 -8.99 -13.19 -15.04
C ALA A 211 -9.62 -12.46 -16.21
N ALA A 212 -10.34 -13.21 -17.07
CA ALA A 212 -10.93 -12.71 -18.29
C ALA A 212 -12.27 -13.36 -18.57
N LEU A 213 -13.13 -12.69 -19.36
CA LEU A 213 -14.45 -13.20 -19.72
C LEU A 213 -14.38 -14.19 -20.90
N THR A 214 -13.37 -14.07 -21.76
CA THR A 214 -13.26 -14.85 -23.01
C THR A 214 -12.20 -15.92 -22.93
N ALA A 215 -12.40 -17.04 -23.63
CA ALA A 215 -11.47 -18.16 -23.76
C ALA A 215 -10.96 -18.71 -22.41
N SER A 216 -11.83 -18.74 -21.40
CA SER A 216 -11.45 -18.95 -20.01
C SER A 216 -12.00 -20.27 -19.45
N LYS A 217 -11.22 -20.89 -18.54
CA LYS A 217 -11.69 -21.99 -17.71
C LYS A 217 -12.22 -21.48 -16.37
N PRO A 218 -13.24 -22.09 -15.77
CA PRO A 218 -13.61 -21.81 -14.40
C PRO A 218 -12.41 -21.90 -13.47
N TYR A 219 -12.19 -20.90 -12.62
CA TYR A 219 -10.99 -20.79 -11.76
C TYR A 219 -10.75 -22.01 -10.87
N TYR A 220 -11.82 -22.70 -10.45
CA TYR A 220 -11.74 -23.89 -9.61
C TYR A 220 -11.34 -25.17 -10.40
N GLN A 221 -11.17 -25.09 -11.72
CA GLN A 221 -10.71 -26.18 -12.58
C GLN A 221 -9.21 -26.08 -12.92
N VAL A 222 -8.52 -25.09 -12.38
CA VAL A 222 -7.06 -24.93 -12.58
C VAL A 222 -6.30 -25.11 -11.27
N SER A 223 -5.04 -25.55 -11.37
CA SER A 223 -4.17 -25.68 -10.20
C SER A 223 -3.31 -24.46 -10.02
N PHE A 224 -3.31 -23.91 -8.79
CA PHE A 224 -2.45 -22.82 -8.36
C PHE A 224 -1.32 -23.27 -7.43
N GLU A 225 -1.03 -24.55 -7.33
CA GLU A 225 -0.03 -25.11 -6.38
C GLU A 225 1.40 -24.68 -6.71
N LYS A 226 1.73 -24.53 -8.00
CA LYS A 226 3.05 -24.08 -8.47
C LYS A 226 3.17 -22.55 -8.37
N ALA A 227 4.37 -22.02 -8.66
CA ALA A 227 4.60 -20.58 -8.81
C ALA A 227 3.53 -19.97 -9.72
N SER A 228 2.75 -19.04 -9.19
CA SER A 228 1.52 -18.53 -9.83
C SER A 228 1.38 -17.03 -9.66
N ALA A 229 0.98 -16.35 -10.72
CA ALA A 229 0.54 -14.96 -10.72
C ALA A 229 -0.93 -14.89 -11.16
N ILE A 230 -1.79 -14.37 -10.29
CA ILE A 230 -3.18 -14.05 -10.62
C ILE A 230 -3.17 -12.66 -11.22
N VAL A 231 -3.64 -12.51 -12.46
CA VAL A 231 -3.62 -11.25 -13.20
C VAL A 231 -5.05 -10.73 -13.34
N VAL A 232 -5.29 -9.51 -12.88
CA VAL A 232 -6.57 -8.82 -12.97
C VAL A 232 -6.43 -7.53 -13.76
N GLY A 233 -7.43 -7.21 -14.58
CA GLY A 233 -7.44 -6.03 -15.44
C GLY A 233 -8.15 -4.83 -14.84
N THR A 234 -8.38 -3.82 -15.70
CA THR A 234 -9.21 -2.66 -15.37
C THR A 234 -10.68 -3.07 -15.23
N GLU A 235 -11.45 -2.26 -14.52
CA GLU A 235 -12.90 -2.50 -14.33
C GLU A 235 -13.71 -2.30 -15.60
N ASP A 236 -13.21 -1.47 -16.51
CA ASP A 236 -13.90 -1.04 -17.72
C ASP A 236 -13.54 -1.92 -18.93
N GLN A 237 -12.25 -2.17 -19.16
CA GLN A 237 -11.78 -2.86 -20.36
C GLN A 237 -11.17 -4.25 -20.09
N GLY A 238 -11.05 -4.64 -18.81
CA GLY A 238 -10.42 -5.90 -18.44
C GLY A 238 -8.91 -5.89 -18.70
N LEU A 239 -8.38 -7.01 -19.17
CA LEU A 239 -6.96 -7.21 -19.51
C LEU A 239 -6.72 -6.92 -21.00
N THR A 240 -5.54 -6.38 -21.31
CA THR A 240 -5.10 -6.19 -22.70
C THR A 240 -4.87 -7.53 -23.41
N GLU A 241 -4.93 -7.52 -24.75
CA GLU A 241 -4.65 -8.70 -25.59
C GLU A 241 -3.26 -9.28 -25.31
N GLU A 242 -2.29 -8.44 -24.96
CA GLU A 242 -0.94 -8.87 -24.59
C GLU A 242 -0.94 -9.82 -23.39
N TRP A 243 -1.76 -9.55 -22.37
CA TRP A 243 -1.93 -10.46 -21.24
C TRP A 243 -2.63 -11.76 -21.64
N LEU A 244 -3.72 -11.65 -22.43
CA LEU A 244 -4.54 -12.80 -22.80
C LEU A 244 -3.78 -13.81 -23.65
N THR A 245 -2.92 -13.34 -24.56
CA THR A 245 -2.10 -14.18 -25.44
C THR A 245 -0.90 -14.80 -24.76
N HIS A 246 -0.34 -14.13 -23.74
CA HIS A 246 0.84 -14.60 -23.02
C HIS A 246 0.51 -15.34 -21.73
N SER A 247 -0.76 -15.46 -21.36
CA SER A 247 -1.16 -16.14 -20.14
C SER A 247 -0.94 -17.67 -20.25
N THR A 248 -0.59 -18.30 -19.14
CA THR A 248 -0.57 -19.75 -19.04
C THR A 248 -1.99 -20.33 -19.20
N GLN A 249 -2.97 -19.67 -18.61
CA GLN A 249 -4.38 -20.02 -18.73
C GLN A 249 -5.25 -18.79 -18.38
N ASN A 250 -6.19 -18.48 -19.25
CA ASN A 250 -7.26 -17.52 -18.93
C ASN A 250 -8.30 -18.22 -18.04
N ILE A 251 -8.71 -17.55 -16.98
CA ILE A 251 -9.63 -18.07 -15.96
C ILE A 251 -10.82 -17.15 -15.77
N ILE A 252 -11.95 -17.71 -15.39
CA ILE A 252 -13.18 -16.96 -15.13
C ILE A 252 -13.78 -17.34 -13.79
N ILE A 253 -14.36 -16.37 -13.09
CA ILE A 253 -15.31 -16.57 -12.02
C ILE A 253 -16.70 -16.62 -12.66
N PRO A 254 -17.38 -17.77 -12.69
CA PRO A 254 -18.73 -17.84 -13.28
C PRO A 254 -19.69 -16.91 -12.57
N MET A 255 -20.41 -16.09 -13.34
CA MET A 255 -21.49 -15.24 -12.84
C MET A 255 -22.84 -15.90 -13.14
N GLU A 256 -23.67 -16.05 -12.12
CA GLU A 256 -25.00 -16.68 -12.24
C GLU A 256 -26.13 -15.66 -12.24
N GLY A 257 -25.80 -14.38 -12.04
CA GLY A 257 -26.76 -13.27 -12.01
C GLY A 257 -26.88 -12.53 -13.34
N VAL A 258 -27.42 -11.32 -13.29
CA VAL A 258 -27.62 -10.45 -14.47
C VAL A 258 -26.33 -9.73 -14.88
N ILE A 259 -25.44 -9.43 -13.91
CA ILE A 259 -24.19 -8.75 -14.18
C ILE A 259 -23.11 -9.74 -14.62
N ASP A 260 -22.23 -9.32 -15.51
CA ASP A 260 -21.14 -10.12 -16.09
C ASP A 260 -19.81 -10.05 -15.33
N SER A 261 -19.69 -9.12 -14.38
CA SER A 261 -18.46 -8.87 -13.65
C SER A 261 -18.71 -8.40 -12.22
N MET A 262 -17.69 -8.45 -11.40
CA MET A 262 -17.69 -7.89 -10.05
C MET A 262 -16.51 -6.91 -9.87
N ASN A 263 -16.52 -6.15 -8.78
CA ASN A 263 -15.41 -5.26 -8.47
C ASN A 263 -14.08 -6.02 -8.49
N VAL A 264 -13.05 -5.44 -9.10
CA VAL A 264 -11.74 -6.07 -9.32
C VAL A 264 -11.07 -6.55 -8.04
N SER A 265 -11.22 -5.82 -6.92
CA SER A 265 -10.63 -6.23 -5.64
C SER A 265 -11.37 -7.42 -5.02
N VAL A 266 -12.66 -7.56 -5.29
CA VAL A 266 -13.47 -8.72 -4.87
C VAL A 266 -13.10 -9.94 -5.70
N ALA A 267 -13.02 -9.80 -7.02
CA ALA A 267 -12.57 -10.86 -7.91
C ALA A 267 -11.18 -11.38 -7.55
N ALA A 268 -10.23 -10.47 -7.32
CA ALA A 268 -8.89 -10.82 -6.87
C ALA A 268 -8.91 -11.58 -5.53
N ALA A 269 -9.76 -11.17 -4.58
CA ALA A 269 -9.87 -11.87 -3.29
C ALA A 269 -10.36 -13.30 -3.47
N VAL A 270 -11.41 -13.54 -4.27
CA VAL A 270 -11.92 -14.89 -4.57
C VAL A 270 -10.81 -15.77 -5.14
N LEU A 271 -10.08 -15.29 -6.14
CA LEU A 271 -9.01 -16.04 -6.82
C LEU A 271 -7.81 -16.31 -5.92
N ILE A 272 -7.38 -15.30 -5.14
CA ILE A 272 -6.25 -15.43 -4.20
C ILE A 272 -6.57 -16.45 -3.11
N PHE A 273 -7.75 -16.38 -2.49
CA PHE A 273 -8.11 -17.31 -1.42
C PHE A 273 -8.36 -18.72 -1.93
N GLU A 274 -8.83 -18.91 -3.16
CA GLU A 274 -8.84 -20.24 -3.79
C GLU A 274 -7.42 -20.77 -4.01
N ALA A 275 -6.50 -19.95 -4.53
CA ALA A 275 -5.11 -20.34 -4.66
C ALA A 275 -4.47 -20.68 -3.31
N LYS A 276 -4.79 -19.96 -2.25
CA LYS A 276 -4.34 -20.27 -0.87
C LYS A 276 -4.94 -21.57 -0.38
N ARG A 277 -6.24 -21.82 -0.62
CA ARG A 277 -6.91 -23.07 -0.25
C ARG A 277 -6.23 -24.28 -0.86
N GLN A 278 -5.87 -24.23 -2.15
CA GLN A 278 -5.19 -25.31 -2.85
C GLN A 278 -3.78 -25.59 -2.29
N ARG A 279 -3.11 -24.56 -1.77
CA ARG A 279 -1.75 -24.64 -1.22
C ARG A 279 -1.70 -25.09 0.25
N VAL A 280 -2.83 -25.12 0.95
CA VAL A 280 -2.93 -25.67 2.31
C VAL A 280 -2.86 -27.19 2.20
N LYS A 281 -1.72 -27.76 2.59
CA LYS A 281 -1.64 -29.21 2.82
C LYS A 281 -2.49 -29.51 4.05
N LEU A 282 -3.62 -30.18 3.86
CA LEU A 282 -4.38 -30.76 4.96
C LEU A 282 -3.50 -31.87 5.54
N ASN A 283 -2.96 -31.66 6.73
CA ASN A 283 -2.26 -32.68 7.51
C ASN A 283 -3.27 -33.70 8.05
#